data_4baa7b9e24ed55a4bf4897e0dbc81ee0
#
_entry.id   4baa7b9e24ed55a4bf4897e0dbc81ee0
#
_cell.length_a   1.000
_cell.length_b   1.000
_cell.length_c   1.000
_cell.angle_alpha   90.00
_cell.angle_beta   90.00
_cell.angle_gamma   90.00
#
_symmetry.space_group_name_H-M   'P 1'
#
loop_
_entity.id
_entity.type
_entity.pdbx_description
1 polymer ?
#
loop_
_entity_poly.entity_id
_entity_poly.type
_entity_poly.pdbx_seq_one_letter_code
_entity_poly.pdbx_strand_id
1 'polypeptide(L)' 'MASLTPEQKSRIEEIIRKKGLNEFGDPKGTVYMGGTPLFNEMTGKTIDRYDYIIKNHPDWV' A
#
# COMPACT_ATOMS: atom_id res chain seq x y z
N MET A 1 14.64 -0.51 1.23
CA MET A 1 13.44 0.23 0.85
C MET A 1 13.43 0.51 -0.64
N ALA A 2 12.38 0.09 -1.29
CA ALA A 2 12.25 0.35 -2.72
C ALA A 2 11.84 1.81 -2.94
N SER A 3 12.68 2.53 -3.68
CA SER A 3 12.37 3.90 -4.05
C SER A 3 11.63 3.87 -5.39
N LEU A 4 10.35 4.23 -5.38
CA LEU A 4 9.55 4.20 -6.60
C LEU A 4 9.71 5.48 -7.40
N THR A 5 9.69 5.33 -8.73
CA THR A 5 9.63 6.49 -9.62
C THR A 5 8.22 7.07 -9.59
N PRO A 6 8.06 8.35 -9.97
CA PRO A 6 6.71 8.94 -10.07
C PRO A 6 5.79 8.15 -11.00
N GLU A 7 6.33 7.54 -12.06
CA GLU A 7 5.55 6.73 -12.98
C GLU A 7 5.02 5.47 -12.32
N GLN A 8 5.86 4.82 -11.50
CA GLN A 8 5.45 3.64 -10.76
C GLN A 8 4.36 3.97 -9.75
N LYS A 9 4.49 5.10 -9.06
CA LYS A 9 3.48 5.56 -8.12
C LYS A 9 2.15 5.84 -8.82
N SER A 10 2.20 6.50 -9.98
CA SER A 10 1.00 6.77 -10.77
C SER A 10 0.32 5.49 -11.22
N ARG A 11 1.10 4.48 -11.61
CA ARG A 11 0.57 3.18 -12.02
C ARG A 11 -0.17 2.51 -10.87
N ILE A 12 0.41 2.54 -9.67
CA ILE A 12 -0.22 1.97 -8.49
C ILE A 12 -1.55 2.66 -8.19
N GLU A 13 -1.57 3.99 -8.22
CA GLU A 13 -2.80 4.75 -7.98
C GLU A 13 -3.87 4.43 -9.03
N GLU A 14 -3.47 4.27 -10.28
CA GLU A 14 -4.40 3.92 -11.35
C GLU A 14 -4.99 2.53 -11.15
N ILE A 15 -4.15 1.56 -10.76
CA ILE A 15 -4.61 0.19 -10.50
C ILE A 15 -5.62 0.19 -9.35
N ILE A 16 -5.32 0.91 -8.29
CA ILE A 16 -6.22 1.03 -7.14
C ILE A 16 -7.57 1.59 -7.57
N ARG A 17 -7.57 2.61 -8.39
CA ARG A 17 -8.80 3.24 -8.90
C ARG A 17 -9.59 2.29 -9.79
N LYS A 18 -8.91 1.61 -10.72
CA LYS A 18 -9.56 0.69 -11.65
C LYS A 18 -10.18 -0.51 -10.95
N LYS A 19 -9.49 -1.03 -9.93
CA LYS A 19 -9.96 -2.20 -9.19
C LYS A 19 -10.93 -1.82 -8.06
N GLY A 20 -11.09 -0.55 -7.79
CA GLY A 20 -11.95 -0.09 -6.71
C GLY A 20 -11.44 -0.46 -5.33
N LEU A 21 -10.12 -0.44 -5.16
CA LEU A 21 -9.48 -0.78 -3.90
C LEU A 21 -9.32 0.46 -3.01
N ASN A 22 -8.94 0.24 -1.75
CA ASN A 22 -8.66 1.35 -0.85
C ASN A 22 -7.26 1.92 -1.12
N GLU A 23 -6.87 2.92 -0.35
CA GLU A 23 -5.57 3.59 -0.53
C GLU A 23 -4.37 2.69 -0.29
N PHE A 24 -4.57 1.55 0.37
CA PHE A 24 -3.50 0.58 0.64
C PHE A 24 -3.47 -0.57 -0.35
N GLY A 25 -4.31 -0.52 -1.39
CA GLY A 25 -4.39 -1.59 -2.37
C GLY A 25 -5.15 -2.82 -1.90
N ASP A 26 -5.89 -2.70 -0.80
CA ASP A 26 -6.72 -3.78 -0.28
C ASP A 26 -8.19 -3.54 -0.63
N PRO A 27 -9.04 -4.58 -0.54
CA PRO A 27 -10.47 -4.38 -0.79
C PRO A 27 -11.05 -3.31 0.13
N LYS A 28 -11.96 -2.49 -0.40
CA LYS A 28 -12.65 -1.49 0.42
C LYS A 28 -13.41 -2.20 1.53
N GLY A 29 -13.37 -1.61 2.72
CA GLY A 29 -13.99 -2.23 3.90
C GLY A 29 -13.04 -3.11 4.69
N THR A 30 -11.80 -3.28 4.25
CA THR A 30 -10.80 -4.01 5.02
C THR A 30 -10.54 -3.28 6.34
N VAL A 31 -10.57 -4.03 7.44
CA VAL A 31 -10.32 -3.50 8.77
C VAL A 31 -8.90 -3.85 9.19
N TYR A 32 -8.19 -2.87 9.73
CA TYR A 32 -6.82 -3.07 10.18
C TYR A 32 -6.73 -2.91 11.70
N MET A 33 -5.96 -3.78 12.32
CA MET A 33 -5.64 -3.63 13.73
C MET A 33 -4.88 -2.31 13.93
N GLY A 34 -5.33 -1.50 14.86
CA GLY A 34 -4.72 -0.19 15.10
C GLY A 34 -5.12 0.88 14.09
N GLY A 35 -6.02 0.57 13.15
CA GLY A 35 -6.57 1.53 12.19
C GLY A 35 -5.74 1.75 10.94
N THR A 36 -4.54 1.18 10.86
CA THR A 36 -3.68 1.31 9.69
C THR A 36 -2.76 0.11 9.55
N PRO A 37 -2.53 -0.38 8.31
CA PRO A 37 -1.58 -1.47 8.09
C PRO A 37 -0.12 -0.99 8.08
N LEU A 38 0.09 0.32 8.14
CA LEU A 38 1.43 0.90 8.02
C LEU A 38 2.19 0.95 9.33
N PHE A 39 1.50 0.81 10.46
CA PHE A 39 2.14 0.84 11.75
C PHE A 39 2.42 -0.57 12.25
N ASN A 40 3.67 -0.84 12.63
CA ASN A 40 4.07 -2.11 13.20
C ASN A 40 4.19 -1.95 14.71
N GLU A 41 3.24 -2.53 15.46
CA GLU A 41 3.20 -2.43 16.92
C GLU A 41 4.38 -3.13 17.58
N MET A 42 4.91 -4.18 16.95
CA MET A 42 6.02 -4.94 17.51
C MET A 42 7.33 -4.16 17.51
N THR A 43 7.53 -3.33 16.50
CA THR A 43 8.75 -2.52 16.36
C THR A 43 8.53 -1.05 16.63
N GLY A 44 7.27 -0.61 16.70
CA GLY A 44 6.92 0.78 16.85
C GLY A 44 7.22 1.63 15.62
N LYS A 45 7.46 1.00 14.48
CA LYS A 45 7.83 1.69 13.25
C LYS A 45 6.67 1.79 12.28
N THR A 46 6.66 2.86 11.51
CA THR A 46 5.69 3.07 10.42
C THR A 46 6.41 2.83 9.10
N ILE A 47 5.74 2.10 8.18
CA ILE A 47 6.30 1.87 6.84
C ILE A 47 5.61 2.78 5.84
N ASP A 48 6.26 2.99 4.70
CA ASP A 48 5.70 3.78 3.63
C ASP A 48 4.52 3.05 2.98
N ARG A 49 3.49 3.80 2.56
CA ARG A 49 2.29 3.24 1.94
C ARG A 49 2.62 2.44 0.69
N TYR A 50 3.50 2.96 -0.15
CA TYR A 50 3.89 2.26 -1.37
C TYR A 50 4.70 1.00 -1.08
N ASP A 51 5.54 1.02 -0.05
CA ASP A 51 6.28 -0.17 0.35
C ASP A 51 5.32 -1.29 0.78
N TYR A 52 4.27 -0.94 1.52
CA TYR A 52 3.24 -1.89 1.91
C TYR A 52 2.52 -2.46 0.69
N ILE A 53 2.14 -1.60 -0.25
CA ILE A 53 1.43 -2.01 -1.46
C ILE A 53 2.29 -2.97 -2.29
N ILE A 54 3.56 -2.65 -2.48
CA ILE A 54 4.48 -3.47 -3.27
C ILE A 54 4.73 -4.82 -2.60
N LYS A 55 4.82 -4.82 -1.29
CA LYS A 55 5.00 -6.07 -0.54
C LYS A 55 3.87 -7.05 -0.81
N ASN A 56 2.64 -6.54 -0.91
CA ASN A 56 1.46 -7.36 -1.18
C ASN A 56 1.24 -7.61 -2.67
N HIS A 57 1.67 -6.68 -3.51
CA HIS A 57 1.44 -6.73 -4.96
C HIS A 57 2.73 -6.40 -5.72
N PRO A 58 3.75 -7.27 -5.65
CA PRO A 58 5.03 -6.99 -6.31
C PRO A 58 4.93 -6.89 -7.84
N ASP A 59 3.86 -7.41 -8.41
CA ASP A 59 3.61 -7.37 -9.85
C ASP A 59 3.03 -6.03 -10.33
N TRP A 60 2.75 -5.11 -9.42
CA TRP A 60 2.21 -3.79 -9.80
C TRP A 60 3.29 -2.79 -10.21
N VAL A 61 4.53 -3.17 -10.09
CA VAL A 61 5.67 -2.31 -10.48
C VAL A 61 6.56 -2.97 -11.50
#